data_b1f64e08785a1845dff068bc3ce0f1f0
#
_entry.id   b1f64e08785a1845dff068bc3ce0f1f0
#
_cell.length_a   1.000
_cell.length_b   1.000
_cell.length_c   1.000
_cell.angle_alpha   90.00
_cell.angle_beta   90.00
_cell.angle_gamma   90.00
#
_symmetry.space_group_name_H-M   'P 1'
#
loop_
_entity.id
_entity.type
_entity.pdbx_description
1 polymer ?
#
loop_
_entity_poly.entity_id
_entity_poly.type
_entity_poly.pdbx_seq_one_letter_code
_entity_poly.pdbx_strand_id
1 'polypeptide(L)'
;WLEDEGQQRKLVFSGDLGRSGMPILEDPAMISDADLVIMESTYGDRLHRSWDETQKEISDVLSIATNGNGNILIPAFSVGRTQEILYLFAKYYKQWELDRWEIFLDSPLAIEATRIFMNNSDLFDDDMQALFQKNKQQAILPNLHISRTTNQSIALNRVHSGAIIIAGSGMCSGGRIKQHLKHNIWRSDCHVIISGFQARGTLGRKLVDGAK
;
A
#
# COMPACT_ATOMS: atom_id res chain seq x y z
N TRP A 1 -2.24 -22.16 24.42
CA TRP A 1 -1.82 -22.77 25.68
C TRP A 1 -1.04 -24.06 25.39
N LEU A 2 0.06 -24.26 26.08
CA LEU A 2 0.77 -25.54 26.14
C LEU A 2 0.64 -26.10 27.54
N GLU A 3 0.50 -27.43 27.62
CA GLU A 3 0.51 -28.18 28.87
C GLU A 3 1.77 -29.04 28.91
N ASP A 4 2.55 -28.90 29.97
CA ASP A 4 3.74 -29.69 30.22
C ASP A 4 3.79 -30.05 31.72
N GLU A 5 3.90 -31.36 32.03
CA GLU A 5 3.89 -31.89 33.38
C GLU A 5 2.75 -31.35 34.29
N GLY A 6 1.56 -31.14 33.72
CA GLY A 6 0.39 -30.59 34.43
C GLY A 6 0.44 -29.07 34.69
N GLN A 7 1.43 -28.38 34.13
CA GLN A 7 1.49 -26.92 34.14
C GLN A 7 1.02 -26.36 32.80
N GLN A 8 0.14 -25.40 32.83
CA GLN A 8 -0.27 -24.67 31.64
C GLN A 8 0.64 -23.46 31.44
N ARG A 9 1.13 -23.29 30.20
CA ARG A 9 1.94 -22.16 29.76
C ARG A 9 1.25 -21.43 28.62
N LYS A 10 1.24 -20.10 28.69
CA LYS A 10 0.70 -19.24 27.64
C LYS A 10 1.85 -18.74 26.73
N LEU A 11 1.89 -19.28 25.52
CA LEU A 11 2.79 -18.79 24.48
C LEU A 11 2.05 -17.83 23.56
N VAL A 12 2.71 -16.74 23.21
CA VAL A 12 2.21 -15.74 22.29
C VAL A 12 3.16 -15.61 21.13
N PHE A 13 2.62 -15.78 19.92
CA PHE A 13 3.32 -15.50 18.66
C PHE A 13 2.64 -14.28 18.04
N SER A 14 3.40 -13.21 17.80
CA SER A 14 2.82 -11.98 17.27
C SER A 14 2.36 -12.11 15.82
N GLY A 15 3.00 -12.96 15.03
CA GLY A 15 2.94 -12.81 13.58
C GLY A 15 3.45 -11.42 13.18
N ASP A 16 2.95 -10.88 12.08
CA ASP A 16 3.21 -9.50 11.68
C ASP A 16 2.34 -8.56 12.52
N LEU A 17 2.96 -7.63 13.24
CA LEU A 17 2.26 -6.67 14.09
C LEU A 17 1.83 -5.45 13.28
N GLY A 18 0.56 -5.08 13.44
CA GLY A 18 0.10 -3.75 13.08
C GLY A 18 0.54 -2.71 14.11
N ARG A 19 0.30 -1.45 13.82
CA ARG A 19 0.42 -0.36 14.80
C ARG A 19 -0.96 0.28 15.02
N SER A 20 -1.16 0.88 16.18
CA SER A 20 -2.38 1.64 16.46
C SER A 20 -2.55 2.81 15.50
N GLY A 21 -3.79 3.12 15.15
CA GLY A 21 -4.15 4.19 14.24
C GLY A 21 -3.85 3.90 12.77
N MET A 22 -3.65 2.63 12.39
CA MET A 22 -3.59 2.26 10.97
C MET A 22 -4.98 2.34 10.34
N PRO A 23 -5.07 2.85 9.10
CA PRO A 23 -6.37 2.96 8.45
C PRO A 23 -6.97 1.59 8.09
N ILE A 24 -8.30 1.57 7.93
CA ILE A 24 -9.15 0.48 7.45
C ILE A 24 -9.54 -0.52 8.53
N LEU A 25 -8.60 -1.04 9.30
CA LEU A 25 -8.83 -2.10 10.27
C LEU A 25 -8.72 -1.56 11.70
N GLU A 26 -9.41 -2.22 12.62
CA GLU A 26 -9.28 -1.93 14.05
C GLU A 26 -7.85 -2.17 14.56
N ASP A 27 -7.53 -1.51 15.66
CA ASP A 27 -6.23 -1.66 16.30
C ASP A 27 -5.97 -3.11 16.77
N PRO A 28 -4.71 -3.54 16.80
CA PRO A 28 -4.35 -4.87 17.30
C PRO A 28 -4.83 -5.11 18.73
N ALA A 29 -5.34 -6.32 18.99
CA ALA A 29 -5.77 -6.70 20.32
C ALA A 29 -4.60 -6.69 21.31
N MET A 30 -4.82 -6.10 22.48
CA MET A 30 -3.83 -6.07 23.56
C MET A 30 -3.82 -7.41 24.30
N ILE A 31 -2.63 -7.98 24.46
CA ILE A 31 -2.38 -9.19 25.24
C ILE A 31 -1.69 -8.78 26.53
N SER A 32 -2.35 -9.00 27.68
CA SER A 32 -1.90 -8.49 28.98
C SER A 32 -0.94 -9.42 29.70
N ASP A 33 -0.93 -10.72 29.37
CA ASP A 33 -0.12 -11.72 30.06
C ASP A 33 0.37 -12.81 29.11
N ALA A 34 1.58 -13.31 29.32
CA ALA A 34 2.16 -14.44 28.62
C ALA A 34 3.37 -14.98 29.40
N ASP A 35 3.59 -16.30 29.35
CA ASP A 35 4.82 -16.91 29.88
C ASP A 35 5.98 -16.78 28.89
N LEU A 36 5.68 -16.78 27.59
CA LEU A 36 6.67 -16.60 26.52
C LEU A 36 6.06 -15.82 25.36
N VAL A 37 6.79 -14.83 24.86
CA VAL A 37 6.43 -14.04 23.67
C VAL A 37 7.49 -14.23 22.59
N ILE A 38 7.04 -14.59 21.40
CA ILE A 38 7.84 -14.62 20.17
C ILE A 38 7.24 -13.59 19.23
N MET A 39 7.99 -12.54 18.94
CA MET A 39 7.48 -11.40 18.16
C MET A 39 8.41 -11.03 17.01
N GLU A 40 7.83 -10.43 15.96
CA GLU A 40 8.58 -9.82 14.89
C GLU A 40 9.43 -8.64 15.36
N SER A 41 10.41 -8.24 14.55
CA SER A 41 11.26 -7.07 14.82
C SER A 41 11.66 -6.32 13.54
N THR A 42 10.79 -6.31 12.54
CA THR A 42 11.05 -5.68 11.21
C THR A 42 11.45 -4.22 11.35
N TYR A 43 10.82 -3.50 12.25
CA TYR A 43 11.11 -2.10 12.57
C TYR A 43 11.58 -1.93 14.03
N GLY A 44 12.18 -2.97 14.61
CA GLY A 44 12.64 -2.96 16.01
C GLY A 44 13.78 -1.96 16.31
N ASP A 45 14.43 -1.44 15.27
CA ASP A 45 15.56 -0.51 15.36
C ASP A 45 15.21 0.95 15.02
N ARG A 46 13.94 1.25 14.71
CA ARG A 46 13.53 2.58 14.26
C ARG A 46 12.07 2.90 14.53
N LEU A 47 11.74 4.18 14.57
CA LEU A 47 10.37 4.66 14.62
C LEU A 47 9.82 4.88 13.22
N HIS A 48 8.51 4.68 13.07
CA HIS A 48 7.79 5.10 11.89
C HIS A 48 7.67 6.63 11.88
N ARG A 49 7.60 7.20 10.68
CA ARG A 49 7.20 8.61 10.51
C ARG A 49 5.77 8.82 11.02
N SER A 50 5.46 10.03 11.42
CA SER A 50 4.09 10.42 11.75
C SER A 50 3.19 10.36 10.50
N TRP A 51 1.87 10.31 10.73
CA TRP A 51 0.91 10.38 9.64
C TRP A 51 0.95 11.72 8.91
N ASP A 52 1.11 12.82 9.65
CA ASP A 52 1.18 14.17 9.07
C ASP A 52 2.39 14.32 8.14
N GLU A 53 3.56 13.82 8.56
CA GLU A 53 4.76 13.79 7.70
C GLU A 53 4.56 12.93 6.45
N THR A 54 3.93 11.76 6.59
CA THR A 54 3.64 10.86 5.47
C THR A 54 2.67 11.50 4.47
N GLN A 55 1.59 12.12 4.96
CA GLN A 55 0.61 12.81 4.13
C GLN A 55 1.24 13.99 3.38
N LYS A 56 2.08 14.77 4.08
CA LYS A 56 2.80 15.88 3.48
C LYS A 56 3.73 15.41 2.38
N GLU A 57 4.52 14.36 2.62
CA GLU A 57 5.46 13.81 1.62
C GLU A 57 4.72 13.33 0.37
N ILE A 58 3.59 12.62 0.52
CA ILE A 58 2.76 12.19 -0.61
C ILE A 58 2.23 13.41 -1.39
N SER A 59 1.70 14.40 -0.68
CA SER A 59 1.20 15.64 -1.29
C SER A 59 2.30 16.37 -2.07
N ASP A 60 3.50 16.48 -1.50
CA ASP A 60 4.65 17.13 -2.13
C ASP A 60 5.07 16.38 -3.42
N VAL A 61 5.15 15.04 -3.38
CA VAL A 61 5.48 14.22 -4.57
C VAL A 61 4.42 14.36 -5.64
N LEU A 62 3.13 14.31 -5.29
CA LEU A 62 2.04 14.49 -6.23
C LEU A 62 2.08 15.88 -6.89
N SER A 63 2.32 16.93 -6.11
CA SER A 63 2.45 18.30 -6.60
C SER A 63 3.63 18.47 -7.57
N ILE A 64 4.80 17.91 -7.24
CA ILE A 64 5.98 17.92 -8.13
C ILE A 64 5.68 17.17 -9.42
N ALA A 65 5.11 15.96 -9.32
CA ALA A 65 4.81 15.12 -10.46
C ALA A 65 3.72 15.71 -11.38
N THR A 66 2.76 16.44 -10.82
CA THR A 66 1.71 17.14 -11.58
C THR A 66 2.29 18.21 -12.52
N ASN A 67 3.38 18.86 -12.13
CA ASN A 67 4.05 19.86 -12.94
C ASN A 67 5.02 19.23 -13.98
N GLY A 68 5.25 17.93 -13.89
CA GLY A 68 6.04 17.13 -14.85
C GLY A 68 5.16 16.48 -15.91
N ASN A 69 5.79 15.72 -16.80
CA ASN A 69 5.14 14.93 -17.84
C ASN A 69 5.37 13.44 -17.63
N GLY A 70 5.44 13.00 -16.38
CA GLY A 70 5.74 11.62 -16.04
C GLY A 70 4.59 10.87 -15.38
N ASN A 71 4.92 9.66 -14.97
CA ASN A 71 4.05 8.77 -14.23
C ASN A 71 4.54 8.58 -12.79
N ILE A 72 3.64 8.15 -11.92
CA ILE A 72 3.97 7.73 -10.56
C ILE A 72 3.80 6.22 -10.48
N LEU A 73 4.84 5.52 -10.03
CA LEU A 73 4.82 4.08 -9.80
C LEU A 73 4.80 3.81 -8.30
N ILE A 74 3.86 2.96 -7.87
CA ILE A 74 3.72 2.61 -6.45
C ILE A 74 3.82 1.08 -6.30
N PRO A 75 5.02 0.56 -5.98
CA PRO A 75 5.18 -0.82 -5.58
C PRO A 75 4.39 -1.11 -4.30
N ALA A 76 3.45 -2.04 -4.34
CA ALA A 76 2.64 -2.37 -3.19
C ALA A 76 2.41 -3.88 -3.05
N PHE A 77 2.32 -4.34 -1.79
CA PHE A 77 1.82 -5.68 -1.51
C PHE A 77 0.34 -5.76 -1.85
N SER A 78 -0.07 -6.90 -2.38
CA SER A 78 -1.43 -7.09 -2.88
C SER A 78 -2.50 -7.07 -1.79
N VAL A 79 -2.13 -7.46 -0.57
CA VAL A 79 -3.01 -7.47 0.61
C VAL A 79 -2.51 -6.44 1.61
N GLY A 80 -3.39 -5.67 2.20
CA GLY A 80 -3.12 -4.62 3.18
C GLY A 80 -2.68 -3.32 2.51
N ARG A 81 -1.41 -3.21 2.11
CA ARG A 81 -0.80 -1.96 1.63
C ARG A 81 -1.51 -1.35 0.41
N THR A 82 -1.95 -2.15 -0.54
CA THR A 82 -2.71 -1.64 -1.70
C THR A 82 -4.03 -1.01 -1.25
N GLN A 83 -4.75 -1.64 -0.33
CA GLN A 83 -6.03 -1.15 0.17
C GLN A 83 -5.86 0.14 0.97
N GLU A 84 -4.80 0.23 1.79
CA GLU A 84 -4.46 1.47 2.51
C GLU A 84 -4.18 2.64 1.56
N ILE A 85 -3.42 2.42 0.48
CA ILE A 85 -3.14 3.44 -0.53
C ILE A 85 -4.43 3.90 -1.19
N LEU A 86 -5.31 2.98 -1.60
CA LEU A 86 -6.60 3.30 -2.21
C LEU A 86 -7.51 4.07 -1.25
N TYR A 87 -7.51 3.71 0.04
CA TYR A 87 -8.22 4.45 1.08
C TYR A 87 -7.71 5.88 1.24
N LEU A 88 -6.39 6.06 1.35
CA LEU A 88 -5.77 7.38 1.46
C LEU A 88 -6.08 8.25 0.24
N PHE A 89 -6.04 7.67 -0.96
CA PHE A 89 -6.41 8.35 -2.19
C PHE A 89 -7.88 8.79 -2.19
N ALA A 90 -8.77 7.95 -1.68
CA ALA A 90 -10.18 8.29 -1.54
C ALA A 90 -10.41 9.39 -0.48
N LYS A 91 -9.75 9.27 0.67
CA LYS A 91 -9.85 10.22 1.80
C LYS A 91 -9.34 11.62 1.41
N TYR A 92 -8.22 11.68 0.70
CA TYR A 92 -7.54 12.92 0.33
C TYR A 92 -7.73 13.31 -1.15
N TYR A 93 -8.71 12.71 -1.84
CA TYR A 93 -8.92 12.85 -3.29
C TYR A 93 -8.87 14.29 -3.79
N LYS A 94 -9.58 15.20 -3.12
CA LYS A 94 -9.61 16.61 -3.46
C LYS A 94 -8.35 17.37 -3.04
N GLN A 95 -7.86 17.07 -1.83
CA GLN A 95 -6.69 17.73 -1.27
C GLN A 95 -5.41 17.46 -2.08
N TRP A 96 -5.29 16.25 -2.63
CA TRP A 96 -4.16 15.83 -3.45
C TRP A 96 -4.38 15.98 -4.95
N GLU A 97 -5.48 16.65 -5.35
CA GLU A 97 -5.84 16.91 -6.76
C GLU A 97 -5.79 15.63 -7.62
N LEU A 98 -6.28 14.51 -7.08
CA LEU A 98 -6.20 13.21 -7.75
C LEU A 98 -7.10 13.10 -8.99
N ASP A 99 -8.03 14.04 -9.18
CA ASP A 99 -8.82 14.19 -10.40
C ASP A 99 -7.99 14.55 -11.64
N ARG A 100 -6.74 14.94 -11.48
CA ARG A 100 -5.77 15.19 -12.55
C ARG A 100 -5.03 13.94 -13.03
N TRP A 101 -5.22 12.81 -12.36
CA TRP A 101 -4.50 11.57 -12.58
C TRP A 101 -5.43 10.45 -13.04
N GLU A 102 -4.93 9.53 -13.87
CA GLU A 102 -5.55 8.24 -14.11
C GLU A 102 -4.88 7.21 -13.18
N ILE A 103 -5.65 6.62 -12.27
CA ILE A 103 -5.12 5.67 -11.27
C ILE A 103 -5.34 4.25 -11.77
N PHE A 104 -4.28 3.47 -11.86
CA PHE A 104 -4.32 2.08 -12.31
C PHE A 104 -3.96 1.10 -11.20
N LEU A 105 -4.86 0.17 -10.91
CA LEU A 105 -4.57 -1.00 -10.08
C LEU A 105 -4.21 -2.17 -11.01
N ASP A 106 -2.90 -2.42 -11.13
CA ASP A 106 -2.37 -3.44 -12.05
C ASP A 106 -1.79 -4.64 -11.31
N SER A 107 -2.64 -5.33 -10.56
CA SER A 107 -2.32 -6.56 -9.83
C SER A 107 -3.57 -7.43 -9.68
N PRO A 108 -3.68 -8.58 -10.36
CA PRO A 108 -4.85 -9.45 -10.24
C PRO A 108 -5.14 -9.86 -8.80
N LEU A 109 -4.11 -10.18 -8.01
CA LEU A 109 -4.28 -10.55 -6.61
C LEU A 109 -4.76 -9.37 -5.76
N ALA A 110 -4.23 -8.16 -5.98
CA ALA A 110 -4.66 -6.97 -5.26
C ALA A 110 -6.12 -6.60 -5.59
N ILE A 111 -6.54 -6.78 -6.84
CA ILE A 111 -7.93 -6.57 -7.27
C ILE A 111 -8.87 -7.50 -6.52
N GLU A 112 -8.55 -8.79 -6.41
CA GLU A 112 -9.38 -9.75 -5.67
C GLU A 112 -9.33 -9.48 -4.16
N ALA A 113 -8.17 -9.15 -3.60
CA ALA A 113 -8.07 -8.74 -2.19
C ALA A 113 -8.94 -7.52 -1.90
N THR A 114 -8.88 -6.48 -2.75
CA THR A 114 -9.71 -5.28 -2.60
C THR A 114 -11.20 -5.62 -2.65
N ARG A 115 -11.62 -6.53 -3.54
CA ARG A 115 -13.01 -7.01 -3.59
C ARG A 115 -13.43 -7.70 -2.28
N ILE A 116 -12.54 -8.51 -1.70
CA ILE A 116 -12.81 -9.18 -0.41
C ILE A 116 -12.94 -8.14 0.71
N PHE A 117 -12.03 -7.15 0.78
CA PHE A 117 -12.14 -6.05 1.75
C PHE A 117 -13.50 -5.34 1.63
N MET A 118 -13.90 -4.94 0.43
CA MET A 118 -15.18 -4.24 0.22
C MET A 118 -16.41 -5.10 0.58
N ASN A 119 -16.33 -6.42 0.44
CA ASN A 119 -17.42 -7.34 0.82
C ASN A 119 -17.51 -7.58 2.34
N ASN A 120 -16.49 -7.19 3.11
CA ASN A 120 -16.44 -7.32 4.56
C ASN A 120 -16.30 -5.93 5.22
N SER A 121 -17.09 -4.99 4.77
CA SER A 121 -17.04 -3.59 5.23
C SER A 121 -17.50 -3.40 6.68
N ASP A 122 -18.12 -4.40 7.28
CA ASP A 122 -18.47 -4.48 8.70
C ASP A 122 -17.25 -4.58 9.63
N LEU A 123 -16.10 -4.98 9.09
CA LEU A 123 -14.83 -5.06 9.79
C LEU A 123 -13.95 -3.79 9.66
N PHE A 124 -14.48 -2.76 9.02
CA PHE A 124 -13.77 -1.50 8.85
C PHE A 124 -13.82 -0.65 10.14
N ASP A 125 -12.75 0.14 10.34
CA ASP A 125 -12.77 1.20 11.34
C ASP A 125 -13.83 2.27 11.04
N ASP A 126 -14.14 3.11 12.02
CA ASP A 126 -15.18 4.15 11.92
C ASP A 126 -14.93 5.11 10.75
N ASP A 127 -13.68 5.49 10.51
CA ASP A 127 -13.28 6.41 9.45
C ASP A 127 -13.56 5.81 8.06
N MET A 128 -13.17 4.54 7.85
CA MET A 128 -13.42 3.85 6.59
C MET A 128 -14.91 3.56 6.40
N GLN A 129 -15.64 3.20 7.47
CA GLN A 129 -17.08 3.03 7.41
C GLN A 129 -17.79 4.33 7.01
N ALA A 130 -17.40 5.46 7.59
CA ALA A 130 -17.94 6.78 7.24
C ALA A 130 -17.67 7.13 5.76
N LEU A 131 -16.44 6.89 5.29
CA LEU A 131 -16.08 7.11 3.88
C LEU A 131 -16.90 6.21 2.95
N PHE A 132 -17.07 4.94 3.29
CA PHE A 132 -17.81 3.96 2.51
C PHE A 132 -19.31 4.31 2.46
N GLN A 133 -19.90 4.71 3.57
CA GLN A 133 -21.31 5.14 3.64
C GLN A 133 -21.58 6.40 2.82
N LYS A 134 -20.66 7.38 2.89
CA LYS A 134 -20.77 8.63 2.12
C LYS A 134 -20.76 8.39 0.62
N ASN A 135 -20.07 7.36 0.15
CA ASN A 135 -19.87 7.07 -1.27
C ASN A 135 -20.70 5.88 -1.79
N LYS A 136 -21.73 5.43 -1.05
CA LYS A 136 -22.57 4.27 -1.44
C LYS A 136 -23.15 4.32 -2.85
N GLN A 137 -23.32 5.52 -3.42
CA GLN A 137 -23.92 5.72 -4.74
C GLN A 137 -22.90 6.11 -5.83
N GLN A 138 -21.64 6.34 -5.46
CA GLN A 138 -20.58 6.75 -6.37
C GLN A 138 -19.33 5.90 -6.16
N ALA A 139 -18.52 5.76 -7.20
CA ALA A 139 -17.21 5.12 -7.03
C ALA A 139 -16.36 5.94 -6.04
N ILE A 140 -15.75 5.26 -5.06
CA ILE A 140 -14.89 5.89 -4.05
C ILE A 140 -13.71 6.62 -4.71
N LEU A 141 -13.20 6.06 -5.82
CA LEU A 141 -12.19 6.67 -6.70
C LEU A 141 -12.73 6.61 -8.14
N PRO A 142 -13.31 7.72 -8.67
CA PRO A 142 -13.98 7.72 -9.98
C PRO A 142 -13.02 7.48 -11.16
N ASN A 143 -11.74 7.78 -11.00
CA ASN A 143 -10.67 7.62 -11.99
C ASN A 143 -9.79 6.38 -11.73
N LEU A 144 -10.29 5.39 -10.98
CA LEU A 144 -9.61 4.11 -10.76
C LEU A 144 -9.92 3.13 -11.89
N HIS A 145 -8.87 2.69 -12.57
CA HIS A 145 -8.90 1.67 -13.62
C HIS A 145 -8.30 0.36 -13.13
N ILE A 146 -8.95 -0.73 -13.43
CA ILE A 146 -8.55 -2.08 -13.00
C ILE A 146 -7.98 -2.85 -14.18
N SER A 147 -6.71 -3.30 -14.10
CA SER A 147 -6.03 -4.09 -15.11
C SER A 147 -5.99 -5.56 -14.71
N ARG A 148 -6.93 -6.35 -15.20
CA ARG A 148 -7.00 -7.80 -14.89
C ARG A 148 -6.10 -8.64 -15.79
N THR A 149 -6.02 -8.31 -17.06
CA THR A 149 -5.33 -9.12 -18.07
C THR A 149 -3.90 -8.63 -18.32
N THR A 150 -3.06 -9.52 -18.87
CA THR A 150 -1.70 -9.17 -19.30
C THR A 150 -1.72 -8.11 -20.40
N ASN A 151 -2.68 -8.19 -21.34
CA ASN A 151 -2.78 -7.21 -22.41
C ASN A 151 -3.11 -5.81 -21.89
N GLN A 152 -3.99 -5.69 -20.89
CA GLN A 152 -4.28 -4.41 -20.22
C GLN A 152 -3.01 -3.86 -19.53
N SER A 153 -2.26 -4.71 -18.84
CA SER A 153 -1.00 -4.33 -18.21
C SER A 153 0.05 -3.84 -19.23
N ILE A 154 0.18 -4.54 -20.35
CA ILE A 154 1.10 -4.14 -21.43
C ILE A 154 0.67 -2.79 -22.05
N ALA A 155 -0.62 -2.54 -22.17
CA ALA A 155 -1.13 -1.26 -22.69
C ALA A 155 -0.71 -0.07 -21.84
N LEU A 156 -0.55 -0.24 -20.52
CA LEU A 156 -0.07 0.82 -19.61
C LEU A 156 1.35 1.30 -19.92
N ASN A 157 2.17 0.46 -20.55
CA ASN A 157 3.53 0.87 -20.98
C ASN A 157 3.52 1.97 -22.05
N ARG A 158 2.36 2.24 -22.69
CA ARG A 158 2.17 3.30 -23.68
C ARG A 158 1.67 4.60 -23.05
N VAL A 159 1.34 4.59 -21.75
CA VAL A 159 0.94 5.80 -21.02
C VAL A 159 2.20 6.53 -20.59
N HIS A 160 2.46 7.68 -21.21
CA HIS A 160 3.69 8.42 -20.96
C HIS A 160 3.58 9.44 -19.83
N SER A 161 2.38 9.88 -19.48
CA SER A 161 2.18 10.88 -18.42
C SER A 161 0.80 10.78 -17.78
N GLY A 162 0.66 11.34 -16.59
CA GLY A 162 -0.62 11.48 -15.92
C GLY A 162 -1.17 10.18 -15.30
N ALA A 163 -0.36 9.12 -15.19
CA ALA A 163 -0.77 7.88 -14.58
C ALA A 163 -0.13 7.65 -13.22
N ILE A 164 -0.93 7.19 -12.27
CA ILE A 164 -0.47 6.57 -11.03
C ILE A 164 -0.70 5.06 -11.17
N ILE A 165 0.37 4.26 -11.15
CA ILE A 165 0.32 2.82 -11.36
C ILE A 165 0.66 2.10 -10.05
N ILE A 166 -0.33 1.44 -9.45
CA ILE A 166 -0.17 0.62 -8.24
C ILE A 166 -0.06 -0.84 -8.68
N ALA A 167 1.08 -1.48 -8.40
CA ALA A 167 1.33 -2.85 -8.85
C ALA A 167 2.21 -3.65 -7.87
N GLY A 168 1.98 -4.95 -7.78
CA GLY A 168 2.85 -5.88 -7.04
C GLY A 168 4.13 -6.23 -7.82
N SER A 169 5.21 -6.57 -7.15
CA SER A 169 5.39 -6.81 -5.72
C SER A 169 5.88 -5.56 -4.99
N GLY A 170 5.59 -5.47 -3.67
CA GLY A 170 5.95 -4.31 -2.84
C GLY A 170 7.46 -4.06 -2.70
N MET A 171 8.30 -5.07 -2.91
CA MET A 171 9.77 -4.95 -2.88
C MET A 171 10.40 -4.94 -4.28
N CYS A 172 9.61 -4.76 -5.34
CA CYS A 172 10.02 -4.70 -6.74
C CYS A 172 10.75 -5.97 -7.26
N SER A 173 10.78 -7.07 -6.50
CA SER A 173 11.52 -8.28 -6.86
C SER A 173 10.81 -9.15 -7.90
N GLY A 174 9.51 -8.94 -8.11
CA GLY A 174 8.66 -9.71 -9.03
C GLY A 174 7.45 -8.90 -9.48
N GLY A 175 6.50 -9.58 -10.11
CA GLY A 175 5.21 -8.99 -10.50
C GLY A 175 5.28 -7.96 -11.62
N ARG A 176 4.13 -7.34 -11.87
CA ARG A 176 3.95 -6.38 -12.97
C ARG A 176 4.74 -5.09 -12.76
N ILE A 177 4.97 -4.70 -11.51
CA ILE A 177 5.76 -3.49 -11.19
C ILE A 177 7.14 -3.49 -11.83
N LYS A 178 7.79 -4.67 -11.97
CA LYS A 178 9.09 -4.76 -12.66
C LYS A 178 9.04 -4.30 -14.12
N GLN A 179 7.95 -4.58 -14.81
CA GLN A 179 7.78 -4.16 -16.20
C GLN A 179 7.53 -2.64 -16.25
N HIS A 180 6.68 -2.12 -15.37
CA HIS A 180 6.45 -0.68 -15.28
C HIS A 180 7.72 0.10 -14.93
N LEU A 181 8.55 -0.42 -14.01
CA LEU A 181 9.86 0.17 -13.70
C LEU A 181 10.75 0.20 -14.93
N LYS A 182 10.86 -0.91 -15.71
CA LYS A 182 11.67 -0.93 -16.94
C LYS A 182 11.30 0.15 -17.95
N HIS A 183 10.01 0.50 -18.04
CA HIS A 183 9.51 1.48 -19.00
C HIS A 183 9.57 2.92 -18.50
N ASN A 184 9.72 3.15 -17.20
CA ASN A 184 9.57 4.48 -16.60
C ASN A 184 10.80 4.95 -15.81
N ILE A 185 11.60 4.07 -15.19
CA ILE A 185 12.61 4.44 -14.20
C ILE A 185 13.78 5.29 -14.77
N TRP A 186 14.05 5.17 -16.06
CA TRP A 186 15.09 5.94 -16.75
C TRP A 186 14.64 7.37 -17.09
N ARG A 187 13.37 7.68 -16.90
CA ARG A 187 12.78 8.99 -17.19
C ARG A 187 12.85 9.85 -15.94
N SER A 188 13.42 11.04 -16.08
CA SER A 188 13.60 11.98 -14.96
C SER A 188 12.31 12.61 -14.45
N ASP A 189 11.22 12.55 -15.24
CA ASP A 189 9.89 13.05 -14.93
C ASP A 189 8.99 12.01 -14.24
N CYS A 190 9.46 10.75 -14.14
CA CYS A 190 8.71 9.71 -13.45
C CYS A 190 9.16 9.59 -11.98
N HIS A 191 8.20 9.23 -11.12
CA HIS A 191 8.43 9.10 -9.68
C HIS A 191 8.12 7.68 -9.21
N VAL A 192 8.84 7.22 -8.19
CA VAL A 192 8.58 5.94 -7.52
C VAL A 192 8.30 6.22 -6.05
N ILE A 193 7.10 5.93 -5.59
CA ILE A 193 6.71 6.04 -4.18
C ILE A 193 6.89 4.67 -3.52
N ILE A 194 7.88 4.53 -2.65
CA ILE A 194 8.11 3.32 -1.86
C ILE A 194 7.23 3.37 -0.61
N SER A 195 6.21 2.53 -0.59
CA SER A 195 5.16 2.55 0.44
C SER A 195 5.38 1.57 1.60
N GLY A 196 6.53 0.86 1.64
CA GLY A 196 6.78 -0.15 2.68
C GLY A 196 8.25 -0.55 2.80
N PHE A 197 8.51 -1.45 3.73
CA PHE A 197 9.84 -1.99 3.99
C PHE A 197 10.47 -2.60 2.73
N GLN A 198 11.77 -2.38 2.57
CA GLN A 198 12.56 -2.92 1.47
C GLN A 198 13.71 -3.76 2.04
N ALA A 199 13.61 -5.08 1.91
CA ALA A 199 14.61 -6.02 2.39
C ALA A 199 15.92 -5.91 1.61
N ARG A 200 17.05 -6.17 2.28
CA ARG A 200 18.36 -6.24 1.62
C ARG A 200 18.34 -7.24 0.47
N GLY A 201 19.01 -6.92 -0.63
CA GLY A 201 19.06 -7.75 -1.83
C GLY A 201 17.89 -7.58 -2.80
N THR A 202 16.83 -6.86 -2.42
CA THR A 202 15.69 -6.59 -3.31
C THR A 202 15.97 -5.42 -4.27
N LEU A 203 15.24 -5.38 -5.38
CA LEU A 203 15.32 -4.24 -6.30
C LEU A 203 14.83 -2.94 -5.63
N GLY A 204 13.72 -3.03 -4.85
CA GLY A 204 13.22 -1.88 -4.11
C GLY A 204 14.25 -1.31 -3.15
N ARG A 205 15.04 -2.16 -2.47
CA ARG A 205 16.13 -1.69 -1.60
C ARG A 205 17.21 -0.96 -2.40
N LYS A 206 17.58 -1.48 -3.56
CA LYS A 206 18.55 -0.82 -4.45
C LYS A 206 18.07 0.56 -4.89
N LEU A 207 16.78 0.71 -5.20
CA LEU A 207 16.19 2.00 -5.57
C LEU A 207 16.27 3.01 -4.42
N VAL A 208 15.93 2.57 -3.19
CA VAL A 208 16.01 3.41 -1.99
C VAL A 208 17.45 3.84 -1.70
N ASP A 209 18.42 2.95 -1.92
CA ASP A 209 19.85 3.24 -1.72
C ASP A 209 20.46 4.11 -2.83
N GLY A 210 19.69 4.48 -3.84
CA GLY A 210 20.14 5.31 -4.96
C GLY A 210 21.05 4.56 -5.93
N ALA A 211 20.77 3.29 -6.21
CA ALA A 211 21.52 2.52 -7.19
C ALA A 211 21.48 3.20 -8.56
N LYS A 212 22.65 3.41 -9.12
CA LYS A 212 22.88 3.97 -10.47
C LYS A 212 22.78 2.89 -11.54
#